data_1a3e96091645cb589b78a13d820e59d1
#
_entry.id   1a3e96091645cb589b78a13d820e59d1
#
_cell.length_a   1.000
_cell.length_b   1.000
_cell.length_c   1.000
_cell.angle_alpha   90.00
_cell.angle_beta   90.00
_cell.angle_gamma   90.00
#
_symmetry.space_group_name_H-M   'P 1'
#
loop_
_entity.id
_entity.type
_entity.pdbx_description
1 polymer ?
#
loop_
_entity_poly.entity_id
_entity_poly.type
_entity_poly.pdbx_seq_one_letter_code
_entity_poly.pdbx_strand_id
1 'polypeptide(L)'
;MTDADEDVEAAGDAAIEEPPEPRPIEPAVPEEFGLVQVWWGDGKGKTTAALGMGFRAAGHGYRVHLLQFMKGGTPSVENVRGEYNAIAAMPGFSYETTGHYGWHRRLDDVEDEHAARAESALERARELVDATRDADRDSPIPSDADPEMGVDMLLLDEVLYATNRGLIDPDDLLALIDAKPGDLELVLTGGHERPEYVTDRADLVSEVRKEVHPIDAGQAARKGTEY
;
A
#
# COMPACT_ATOMS: atom_id res chain seq x y z
N MET A 1 32.93 28.56 -28.21
CA MET A 1 33.13 29.29 -26.97
C MET A 1 32.10 30.40 -26.98
N THR A 2 30.87 30.04 -26.60
CA THR A 2 29.75 30.97 -26.37
C THR A 2 29.10 30.51 -25.10
N ASP A 3 29.29 31.37 -24.08
CA ASP A 3 28.62 31.27 -22.78
C ASP A 3 27.10 31.33 -22.99
N ALA A 4 26.40 30.38 -22.44
CA ALA A 4 24.99 30.43 -22.18
C ALA A 4 24.76 30.08 -20.69
N ASP A 5 25.20 31.02 -19.82
CA ASP A 5 24.66 31.16 -18.48
C ASP A 5 23.32 31.89 -18.64
N GLU A 6 22.24 31.16 -18.88
CA GLU A 6 20.89 31.68 -18.76
C GLU A 6 20.40 31.46 -17.31
N ASP A 7 20.20 32.58 -16.66
CA ASP A 7 19.63 32.84 -15.36
C ASP A 7 18.47 31.86 -15.01
N VAL A 8 18.73 30.92 -14.12
CA VAL A 8 17.68 30.32 -13.31
C VAL A 8 17.26 31.40 -12.30
N GLU A 9 16.27 32.20 -12.68
CA GLU A 9 15.55 33.03 -11.72
C GLU A 9 15.07 32.13 -10.60
N ALA A 10 15.67 32.27 -9.42
CA ALA A 10 15.20 31.65 -8.19
C ALA A 10 13.75 32.11 -8.00
N ALA A 11 12.80 31.18 -8.12
CA ALA A 11 11.44 31.40 -7.70
C ALA A 11 11.48 31.90 -6.25
N GLY A 12 11.09 33.14 -6.07
CA GLY A 12 11.23 33.86 -4.82
C GLY A 12 10.65 33.05 -3.67
N ASP A 13 11.39 33.06 -2.58
CA ASP A 13 11.03 32.58 -1.25
C ASP A 13 9.80 33.36 -0.76
N ALA A 14 8.61 33.00 -1.27
CA ALA A 14 7.35 33.44 -0.72
C ALA A 14 7.21 32.73 0.62
N ALA A 15 7.72 33.35 1.68
CA ALA A 15 7.50 32.87 3.03
C ALA A 15 5.99 32.66 3.22
N ILE A 16 5.61 31.43 3.53
CA ILE A 16 4.23 31.11 3.92
C ILE A 16 4.04 31.84 5.26
N GLU A 17 3.35 32.97 5.22
CA GLU A 17 3.17 33.84 6.40
C GLU A 17 2.34 33.17 7.50
N GLU A 18 1.46 32.21 7.09
CA GLU A 18 0.68 31.39 8.03
C GLU A 18 0.64 29.93 7.56
N PRO A 19 0.76 28.94 8.47
CA PRO A 19 0.61 27.54 8.09
C PRO A 19 -0.84 27.28 7.65
N PRO A 20 -1.07 26.38 6.69
CA PRO A 20 -2.42 26.05 6.25
C PRO A 20 -3.24 25.49 7.42
N GLU A 21 -4.44 26.02 7.63
CA GLU A 21 -5.35 25.48 8.63
C GLU A 21 -5.93 24.14 8.20
N PRO A 22 -5.96 23.13 9.11
CA PRO A 22 -6.64 21.86 8.85
C PRO A 22 -8.13 22.10 8.54
N ARG A 23 -8.66 21.35 7.57
CA ARG A 23 -10.08 21.39 7.19
C ARG A 23 -10.72 20.03 7.49
N PRO A 24 -12.06 19.97 7.71
CA PRO A 24 -12.79 18.72 7.72
C PRO A 24 -12.53 17.93 6.44
N ILE A 25 -12.38 16.61 6.59
CA ILE A 25 -12.23 15.70 5.44
C ILE A 25 -13.64 15.43 4.88
N GLU A 26 -13.85 15.82 3.65
CA GLU A 26 -15.10 15.58 2.91
C GLU A 26 -14.82 14.65 1.73
N PRO A 27 -15.71 13.70 1.41
CA PRO A 27 -15.53 12.83 0.26
C PRO A 27 -15.31 13.62 -1.03
N ALA A 28 -14.32 13.18 -1.81
CA ALA A 28 -13.93 13.83 -3.06
C ALA A 28 -13.58 12.78 -4.13
N VAL A 29 -13.67 13.18 -5.41
CA VAL A 29 -13.24 12.36 -6.55
C VAL A 29 -11.77 12.69 -6.85
N PRO A 30 -10.87 11.69 -7.00
CA PRO A 30 -9.50 11.94 -7.42
C PRO A 30 -9.43 12.43 -8.87
N GLU A 31 -8.58 13.42 -9.14
CA GLU A 31 -8.44 13.99 -10.49
C GLU A 31 -7.39 13.27 -11.34
N GLU A 32 -6.32 12.72 -10.74
CA GLU A 32 -5.16 12.18 -11.45
C GLU A 32 -4.68 10.85 -10.85
N PHE A 33 -5.61 9.98 -10.44
CA PHE A 33 -5.30 8.63 -9.98
C PHE A 33 -5.27 7.63 -11.13
N GLY A 34 -4.67 6.46 -10.90
CA GLY A 34 -4.66 5.34 -11.82
C GLY A 34 -3.29 4.69 -12.01
N LEU A 35 -2.28 5.14 -11.29
CA LEU A 35 -0.94 4.60 -11.39
C LEU A 35 -0.81 3.26 -10.67
N VAL A 36 0.15 2.47 -11.13
CA VAL A 36 0.65 1.27 -10.44
C VAL A 36 1.99 1.60 -9.79
N GLN A 37 2.05 1.54 -8.47
CA GLN A 37 3.24 1.86 -7.69
C GLN A 37 3.80 0.62 -6.99
N VAL A 38 5.10 0.42 -7.04
CA VAL A 38 5.82 -0.72 -6.49
C VAL A 38 6.85 -0.28 -5.47
N TRP A 39 6.78 -0.85 -4.27
CA TRP A 39 7.72 -0.63 -3.17
C TRP A 39 8.32 -1.96 -2.72
N TRP A 40 9.54 -2.26 -3.16
CA TRP A 40 10.23 -3.52 -2.91
C TRP A 40 11.57 -3.30 -2.20
N GLY A 41 12.27 -4.35 -1.79
CA GLY A 41 13.60 -4.30 -1.22
C GLY A 41 13.70 -4.90 0.18
N ASP A 42 14.91 -5.01 0.70
CA ASP A 42 15.25 -5.62 1.97
C ASP A 42 15.19 -4.66 3.18
N GLY A 43 15.03 -3.36 2.89
CA GLY A 43 14.94 -2.31 3.90
C GLY A 43 13.55 -2.22 4.55
N LYS A 44 13.50 -1.54 5.69
CA LYS A 44 12.25 -1.17 6.39
C LYS A 44 11.65 0.10 5.80
N GLY A 45 10.30 0.18 5.83
CA GLY A 45 9.58 1.37 5.43
C GLY A 45 8.65 1.19 4.23
N LYS A 46 8.64 0.03 3.56
CA LYS A 46 7.73 -0.26 2.44
C LYS A 46 6.25 -0.05 2.83
N THR A 47 5.78 -0.74 3.85
CA THR A 47 4.44 -0.57 4.41
C THR A 47 4.21 0.86 4.89
N THR A 48 5.20 1.47 5.55
CA THR A 48 5.12 2.86 6.05
C THR A 48 4.94 3.85 4.91
N ALA A 49 5.64 3.66 3.78
CA ALA A 49 5.48 4.49 2.58
C ALA A 49 4.07 4.33 2.00
N ALA A 50 3.58 3.10 1.83
CA ALA A 50 2.23 2.83 1.35
C ALA A 50 1.16 3.43 2.26
N LEU A 51 1.27 3.24 3.57
CA LEU A 51 0.36 3.84 4.55
C LEU A 51 0.41 5.37 4.52
N GLY A 52 1.59 5.97 4.38
CA GLY A 52 1.76 7.42 4.24
C GLY A 52 1.02 7.97 3.01
N MET A 53 1.06 7.26 1.88
CA MET A 53 0.27 7.61 0.70
C MET A 53 -1.23 7.45 0.96
N GLY A 54 -1.65 6.35 1.58
CA GLY A 54 -3.03 6.10 1.96
C GLY A 54 -3.58 7.19 2.90
N PHE A 55 -2.85 7.58 3.93
CA PHE A 55 -3.25 8.68 4.82
C PHE A 55 -3.34 10.03 4.08
N ARG A 56 -2.43 10.29 3.15
CA ARG A 56 -2.50 11.50 2.32
C ARG A 56 -3.74 11.49 1.43
N ALA A 57 -4.02 10.39 0.75
CA ALA A 57 -5.20 10.23 -0.10
C ALA A 57 -6.50 10.37 0.72
N ALA A 58 -6.62 9.65 1.84
CA ALA A 58 -7.77 9.76 2.73
C ALA A 58 -7.93 11.16 3.31
N GLY A 59 -6.82 11.88 3.59
CA GLY A 59 -6.83 13.27 4.00
C GLY A 59 -7.39 14.24 2.95
N HIS A 60 -7.40 13.84 1.68
CA HIS A 60 -8.07 14.55 0.59
C HIS A 60 -9.51 14.07 0.34
N GLY A 61 -10.04 13.17 1.18
CA GLY A 61 -11.39 12.66 1.06
C GLY A 61 -11.54 11.48 0.11
N TYR A 62 -10.43 10.87 -0.35
CA TYR A 62 -10.44 9.71 -1.22
C TYR A 62 -10.65 8.42 -0.43
N ARG A 63 -11.33 7.44 -1.00
CA ARG A 63 -11.58 6.15 -0.38
C ARG A 63 -10.38 5.23 -0.54
N VAL A 64 -9.74 4.86 0.56
CA VAL A 64 -8.54 4.03 0.61
C VAL A 64 -8.84 2.69 1.28
N HIS A 65 -8.33 1.60 0.71
CA HIS A 65 -8.38 0.29 1.35
C HIS A 65 -7.01 -0.37 1.37
N LEU A 66 -6.63 -0.89 2.54
CA LEU A 66 -5.43 -1.68 2.75
C LEU A 66 -5.79 -3.16 2.86
N LEU A 67 -5.29 -3.97 1.94
CA LEU A 67 -5.34 -5.43 2.04
C LEU A 67 -3.94 -5.97 2.34
N GLN A 68 -3.75 -6.53 3.54
CA GLN A 68 -2.46 -7.08 3.96
C GLN A 68 -2.41 -8.60 3.73
N PHE A 69 -1.48 -9.00 2.88
CA PHE A 69 -1.09 -10.39 2.71
C PHE A 69 -0.23 -10.83 3.91
N MET A 70 0.25 -11.97 4.04
CA MET A 70 1.30 -12.46 4.96
C MET A 70 1.36 -11.84 6.39
N LYS A 71 0.57 -10.84 6.71
CA LYS A 71 0.49 -10.22 8.03
C LYS A 71 -0.78 -10.68 8.72
N GLY A 72 -0.62 -11.17 9.90
CA GLY A 72 -1.68 -11.63 10.78
C GLY A 72 -1.05 -12.04 12.09
N GLY A 73 -1.80 -12.08 13.15
CA GLY A 73 -1.25 -12.39 14.44
C GLY A 73 -2.24 -13.09 15.35
N THR A 74 -1.77 -13.38 16.56
CA THR A 74 -2.69 -13.69 17.64
C THR A 74 -3.44 -12.41 18.03
N PRO A 75 -4.63 -12.49 18.60
CA PRO A 75 -5.38 -11.32 19.09
C PRO A 75 -4.55 -10.38 19.97
N SER A 76 -3.52 -10.89 20.64
CA SER A 76 -2.61 -10.10 21.48
C SER A 76 -1.62 -9.25 20.69
N VAL A 77 -1.27 -9.62 19.45
CA VAL A 77 -0.34 -8.87 18.58
C VAL A 77 -1.13 -7.91 17.68
N GLU A 78 -2.24 -8.36 17.11
CA GLU A 78 -3.10 -7.53 16.26
C GLU A 78 -3.62 -6.30 17.01
N ASN A 79 -4.05 -6.48 18.26
CA ASN A 79 -4.58 -5.40 19.09
C ASN A 79 -3.54 -4.33 19.49
N VAL A 80 -2.27 -4.48 19.14
CA VAL A 80 -1.22 -3.51 19.50
C VAL A 80 -0.60 -2.80 18.29
N ARG A 81 -1.01 -3.14 17.06
CA ARG A 81 -0.49 -2.47 15.88
C ARG A 81 -1.07 -1.07 15.76
N GLY A 82 -0.18 -0.08 15.82
CA GLY A 82 -0.57 1.33 15.80
C GLY A 82 -1.25 1.76 14.51
N GLU A 83 -0.85 1.17 13.37
CA GLU A 83 -1.43 1.47 12.06
C GLU A 83 -2.93 1.15 11.99
N TYR A 84 -3.39 0.06 12.60
CA TYR A 84 -4.82 -0.28 12.59
C TYR A 84 -5.66 0.71 13.37
N ASN A 85 -5.16 1.16 14.53
CA ASN A 85 -5.83 2.19 15.32
C ASN A 85 -5.88 3.53 14.58
N ALA A 86 -4.81 3.88 13.86
CA ALA A 86 -4.74 5.10 13.07
C ALA A 86 -5.71 5.05 11.88
N ILE A 87 -5.76 3.91 11.16
CA ILE A 87 -6.71 3.70 10.06
C ILE A 87 -8.15 3.77 10.56
N ALA A 88 -8.47 3.09 11.67
CA ALA A 88 -9.81 3.09 12.23
C ALA A 88 -10.30 4.49 12.69
N ALA A 89 -9.38 5.42 12.95
CA ALA A 89 -9.67 6.81 13.31
C ALA A 89 -9.71 7.74 12.08
N MET A 90 -9.29 7.27 10.89
CA MET A 90 -9.17 8.08 9.67
C MET A 90 -10.41 7.88 8.78
N PRO A 91 -11.20 8.94 8.52
CA PRO A 91 -12.29 8.85 7.55
C PRO A 91 -11.78 8.42 6.17
N GLY A 92 -12.54 7.57 5.49
CA GLY A 92 -12.19 7.14 4.14
C GLY A 92 -11.08 6.08 4.05
N PHE A 93 -10.53 5.61 5.19
CA PHE A 93 -9.51 4.58 5.18
C PHE A 93 -9.99 3.32 5.93
N SER A 94 -9.90 2.16 5.27
CA SER A 94 -10.24 0.86 5.85
C SER A 94 -9.14 -0.18 5.61
N TYR A 95 -9.18 -1.31 6.29
CA TYR A 95 -8.20 -2.37 6.13
C TYR A 95 -8.80 -3.76 6.35
N GLU A 96 -8.17 -4.75 5.71
CA GLU A 96 -8.36 -6.18 5.92
C GLU A 96 -7.00 -6.88 6.06
N THR A 97 -6.94 -7.95 6.86
CA THR A 97 -5.75 -8.78 7.01
C THR A 97 -6.10 -10.23 6.71
N THR A 98 -5.32 -10.90 5.87
CA THR A 98 -5.55 -12.29 5.44
C THR A 98 -4.50 -13.26 5.96
N GLY A 99 -3.42 -12.74 6.53
CA GLY A 99 -2.36 -13.55 7.10
C GLY A 99 -2.71 -14.19 8.44
N HIS A 100 -1.82 -15.00 8.97
CA HIS A 100 -1.98 -15.60 10.29
C HIS A 100 -0.65 -15.58 11.06
N TYR A 101 -0.72 -15.77 12.38
CA TYR A 101 0.46 -15.82 13.24
C TYR A 101 1.33 -17.03 12.90
N GLY A 102 2.63 -16.80 12.72
CA GLY A 102 3.61 -17.87 12.49
C GLY A 102 4.04 -18.06 11.04
N TRP A 103 3.66 -17.16 10.12
CA TRP A 103 4.09 -17.23 8.72
C TRP A 103 5.64 -17.25 8.52
N HIS A 104 6.41 -16.87 9.54
CA HIS A 104 7.87 -17.03 9.57
C HIS A 104 8.33 -18.48 9.82
N ARG A 105 7.44 -19.37 10.26
CA ARG A 105 7.79 -20.77 10.54
C ARG A 105 7.70 -21.58 9.24
N ARG A 106 8.83 -22.09 8.80
CA ARG A 106 8.91 -23.14 7.78
C ARG A 106 8.61 -24.47 8.46
N LEU A 107 7.37 -24.91 8.42
CA LEU A 107 6.97 -26.29 8.70
C LEU A 107 6.12 -26.70 7.51
N ASP A 108 6.44 -27.83 6.90
CA ASP A 108 5.81 -28.31 5.65
C ASP A 108 4.27 -28.32 5.70
N ASP A 109 3.68 -28.60 6.88
CA ASP A 109 2.22 -28.58 7.09
C ASP A 109 1.59 -27.18 7.12
N VAL A 110 2.39 -26.10 7.14
CA VAL A 110 1.94 -24.69 7.23
C VAL A 110 2.05 -24.00 5.86
N GLU A 111 2.80 -24.57 4.94
CA GLU A 111 3.01 -23.98 3.60
C GLU A 111 1.75 -24.01 2.76
N ASP A 112 0.98 -25.11 2.81
CA ASP A 112 -0.32 -25.25 2.14
C ASP A 112 -1.35 -24.25 2.72
N GLU A 113 -1.34 -24.00 4.04
CA GLU A 113 -2.22 -23.01 4.67
C GLU A 113 -1.83 -21.57 4.25
N HIS A 114 -0.53 -21.29 4.12
CA HIS A 114 -0.05 -19.99 3.65
C HIS A 114 -0.42 -19.74 2.19
N ALA A 115 -0.30 -20.76 1.33
CA ALA A 115 -0.71 -20.67 -0.08
C ALA A 115 -2.22 -20.41 -0.19
N ALA A 116 -3.05 -21.20 0.50
CA ALA A 116 -4.50 -21.03 0.48
C ALA A 116 -4.94 -19.62 0.96
N ARG A 117 -4.25 -19.07 1.97
CA ARG A 117 -4.53 -17.70 2.45
C ARG A 117 -4.07 -16.63 1.49
N ALA A 118 -2.91 -16.83 0.83
CA ALA A 118 -2.42 -15.90 -0.17
C ALA A 118 -3.33 -15.89 -1.41
N GLU A 119 -3.81 -17.06 -1.84
CA GLU A 119 -4.81 -17.18 -2.91
C GLU A 119 -6.13 -16.50 -2.54
N SER A 120 -6.63 -16.73 -1.31
CA SER A 120 -7.85 -16.06 -0.81
C SER A 120 -7.69 -14.54 -0.76
N ALA A 121 -6.50 -14.04 -0.38
CA ALA A 121 -6.21 -12.62 -0.40
C ALA A 121 -6.19 -12.06 -1.83
N LEU A 122 -5.63 -12.80 -2.78
CA LEU A 122 -5.61 -12.38 -4.17
C LEU A 122 -7.02 -12.38 -4.77
N GLU A 123 -7.86 -13.36 -4.43
CA GLU A 123 -9.26 -13.36 -4.83
C GLU A 123 -10.01 -12.16 -4.24
N ARG A 124 -9.76 -11.85 -2.95
CA ARG A 124 -10.30 -10.64 -2.32
C ARG A 124 -9.86 -9.37 -3.05
N ALA A 125 -8.61 -9.30 -3.47
CA ALA A 125 -8.12 -8.16 -4.27
C ALA A 125 -8.84 -8.04 -5.62
N ARG A 126 -9.16 -9.18 -6.29
CA ARG A 126 -9.96 -9.21 -7.54
C ARG A 126 -11.37 -8.69 -7.30
N GLU A 127 -12.04 -9.13 -6.22
CA GLU A 127 -13.37 -8.64 -5.85
C GLU A 127 -13.38 -7.12 -5.67
N LEU A 128 -12.37 -6.56 -4.99
CA LEU A 128 -12.24 -5.12 -4.78
C LEU A 128 -11.99 -4.34 -6.08
N VAL A 129 -11.18 -4.89 -6.99
CA VAL A 129 -10.94 -4.32 -8.31
C VAL A 129 -12.22 -4.34 -9.15
N ASP A 130 -12.96 -5.45 -9.13
CA ASP A 130 -14.23 -5.58 -9.85
C ASP A 130 -15.30 -4.63 -9.28
N ALA A 131 -15.43 -4.56 -7.96
CA ALA A 131 -16.33 -3.61 -7.30
C ALA A 131 -15.99 -2.15 -7.66
N THR A 132 -14.71 -1.82 -7.72
CA THR A 132 -14.25 -0.48 -8.12
C THR A 132 -14.55 -0.19 -9.59
N ARG A 133 -14.47 -1.19 -10.47
CA ARG A 133 -14.83 -1.04 -11.89
C ARG A 133 -16.32 -0.79 -12.09
N ASP A 134 -17.16 -1.42 -11.26
CA ASP A 134 -18.61 -1.33 -11.33
C ASP A 134 -19.18 -0.09 -10.59
N ALA A 135 -18.35 0.59 -9.78
CA ALA A 135 -18.75 1.78 -9.04
C ALA A 135 -18.96 3.01 -9.95
N ASP A 136 -19.82 3.92 -9.51
CA ASP A 136 -19.92 5.26 -10.08
C ASP A 136 -18.69 6.09 -9.67
N ARG A 137 -17.79 6.32 -10.62
CA ARG A 137 -16.52 7.03 -10.40
C ARG A 137 -16.63 8.55 -10.63
N ASP A 138 -17.76 9.02 -11.14
CA ASP A 138 -18.04 10.46 -11.32
C ASP A 138 -18.53 11.12 -10.02
N SER A 139 -18.86 10.32 -9.02
CA SER A 139 -19.33 10.77 -7.70
C SER A 139 -18.36 10.37 -6.59
N PRO A 140 -18.18 11.20 -5.54
CA PRO A 140 -17.34 10.83 -4.40
C PRO A 140 -17.87 9.57 -3.69
N ILE A 141 -16.97 8.64 -3.38
CA ILE A 141 -17.32 7.48 -2.55
C ILE A 141 -17.43 7.94 -1.09
N PRO A 142 -18.54 7.66 -0.37
CA PRO A 142 -18.68 8.03 1.04
C PRO A 142 -17.53 7.48 1.90
N SER A 143 -17.06 8.27 2.87
CA SER A 143 -15.92 7.90 3.71
C SER A 143 -16.17 6.68 4.60
N ASP A 144 -17.43 6.36 4.87
CA ASP A 144 -17.90 5.20 5.64
C ASP A 144 -18.42 4.05 4.75
N ALA A 145 -18.28 4.18 3.42
CA ALA A 145 -18.71 3.14 2.50
C ALA A 145 -17.93 1.85 2.70
N ASP A 146 -18.59 0.71 2.52
CA ASP A 146 -17.93 -0.59 2.44
C ASP A 146 -16.98 -0.63 1.23
N PRO A 147 -15.81 -1.28 1.30
CA PRO A 147 -14.90 -1.38 0.16
C PRO A 147 -15.53 -2.08 -1.07
N GLU A 148 -16.59 -2.87 -0.88
CA GLU A 148 -17.42 -3.44 -1.95
C GLU A 148 -18.20 -2.40 -2.77
N MET A 149 -18.25 -1.14 -2.33
CA MET A 149 -18.78 -0.02 -3.12
C MET A 149 -17.73 0.65 -4.00
N GLY A 150 -16.51 0.12 -4.03
CA GLY A 150 -15.36 0.65 -4.73
C GLY A 150 -14.41 1.43 -3.83
N VAL A 151 -13.19 1.63 -4.33
CA VAL A 151 -12.12 2.39 -3.66
C VAL A 151 -11.36 3.25 -4.67
N ASP A 152 -10.77 4.34 -4.22
CA ASP A 152 -9.93 5.19 -5.07
C ASP A 152 -8.47 4.73 -5.06
N MET A 153 -8.01 4.20 -3.92
CA MET A 153 -6.66 3.66 -3.76
C MET A 153 -6.72 2.30 -3.07
N LEU A 154 -6.11 1.29 -3.70
CA LEU A 154 -5.94 -0.05 -3.14
C LEU A 154 -4.47 -0.31 -2.82
N LEU A 155 -4.18 -0.58 -1.55
CA LEU A 155 -2.85 -0.93 -1.06
C LEU A 155 -2.78 -2.44 -0.85
N LEU A 156 -1.98 -3.17 -1.64
CA LEU A 156 -1.71 -4.60 -1.47
C LEU A 156 -0.37 -4.78 -0.75
N ASP A 157 -0.41 -4.82 0.56
CA ASP A 157 0.78 -4.88 1.39
C ASP A 157 1.29 -6.33 1.52
N GLU A 158 2.59 -6.52 1.29
CA GLU A 158 3.30 -7.81 1.26
C GLU A 158 2.88 -8.76 0.11
N VAL A 159 2.13 -8.30 -0.89
CA VAL A 159 1.77 -9.12 -2.04
C VAL A 159 3.00 -9.58 -2.83
N LEU A 160 3.99 -8.70 -3.03
CA LEU A 160 5.24 -9.05 -3.71
C LEU A 160 6.07 -10.06 -2.91
N TYR A 161 5.99 -10.04 -1.58
CA TYR A 161 6.64 -11.04 -0.75
C TYR A 161 5.95 -12.41 -0.87
N ALA A 162 4.62 -12.44 -0.92
CA ALA A 162 3.87 -13.67 -1.16
C ALA A 162 4.23 -14.28 -2.53
N THR A 163 4.35 -13.45 -3.57
CA THR A 163 4.77 -13.88 -4.92
C THR A 163 6.22 -14.38 -4.92
N ASN A 164 7.17 -13.67 -4.28
CA ASN A 164 8.57 -14.11 -4.18
C ASN A 164 8.72 -15.44 -3.44
N ARG A 165 7.76 -15.80 -2.59
CA ARG A 165 7.72 -17.12 -1.92
C ARG A 165 7.04 -18.21 -2.74
N GLY A 166 6.52 -17.89 -3.91
CA GLY A 166 5.75 -18.83 -4.75
C GLY A 166 4.37 -19.17 -4.19
N LEU A 167 3.82 -18.35 -3.27
CA LEU A 167 2.47 -18.52 -2.73
C LEU A 167 1.38 -17.92 -3.64
N ILE A 168 1.79 -17.07 -4.57
CA ILE A 168 0.99 -16.46 -5.63
C ILE A 168 1.79 -16.59 -6.92
N ASP A 169 1.12 -17.02 -8.00
CA ASP A 169 1.74 -17.02 -9.32
C ASP A 169 1.90 -15.58 -9.81
N PRO A 170 3.09 -15.18 -10.31
CA PRO A 170 3.30 -13.86 -10.93
C PRO A 170 2.26 -13.52 -12.01
N ASP A 171 1.84 -14.48 -12.82
CA ASP A 171 0.85 -14.25 -13.89
C ASP A 171 -0.52 -13.90 -13.32
N ASP A 172 -0.89 -14.44 -12.16
CA ASP A 172 -2.13 -14.09 -11.46
C ASP A 172 -2.12 -12.65 -10.92
N LEU A 173 -0.98 -12.22 -10.40
CA LEU A 173 -0.81 -10.82 -9.96
C LEU A 173 -0.81 -9.86 -11.17
N LEU A 174 -0.18 -10.24 -12.27
CA LEU A 174 -0.21 -9.45 -13.51
C LEU A 174 -1.62 -9.34 -14.07
N ALA A 175 -2.40 -10.42 -14.05
CA ALA A 175 -3.80 -10.39 -14.46
C ALA A 175 -4.65 -9.43 -13.61
N LEU A 176 -4.40 -9.37 -12.29
CA LEU A 176 -5.04 -8.39 -11.41
C LEU A 176 -4.69 -6.95 -11.78
N ILE A 177 -3.40 -6.68 -12.04
CA ILE A 177 -2.91 -5.35 -12.44
C ILE A 177 -3.53 -4.93 -13.77
N ASP A 178 -3.53 -5.83 -14.75
CA ASP A 178 -4.08 -5.57 -16.09
C ASP A 178 -5.62 -5.39 -16.06
N ALA A 179 -6.29 -5.92 -15.03
CA ALA A 179 -7.75 -5.83 -14.85
C ALA A 179 -8.20 -4.56 -14.09
N LYS A 180 -7.30 -3.83 -13.44
CA LYS A 180 -7.69 -2.64 -12.65
C LYS A 180 -8.33 -1.55 -13.52
N PRO A 181 -9.33 -0.79 -13.02
CA PRO A 181 -9.82 0.42 -13.68
C PRO A 181 -8.72 1.45 -13.89
N GLY A 182 -8.79 2.25 -14.96
CA GLY A 182 -7.77 3.22 -15.30
C GLY A 182 -7.54 4.31 -14.24
N ASP A 183 -8.53 4.56 -13.40
CA ASP A 183 -8.55 5.57 -12.33
C ASP A 183 -8.38 5.00 -10.92
N LEU A 184 -8.17 3.69 -10.76
CA LEU A 184 -7.79 3.09 -9.49
C LEU A 184 -6.28 3.22 -9.27
N GLU A 185 -5.87 3.89 -8.21
CA GLU A 185 -4.47 3.89 -7.77
C GLU A 185 -4.14 2.57 -7.06
N LEU A 186 -3.18 1.83 -7.59
CA LEU A 186 -2.78 0.52 -7.06
C LEU A 186 -1.35 0.57 -6.51
N VAL A 187 -1.17 0.23 -5.25
CA VAL A 187 0.13 0.22 -4.58
C VAL A 187 0.49 -1.18 -4.11
N LEU A 188 1.61 -1.71 -4.58
CA LEU A 188 2.13 -3.03 -4.27
C LEU A 188 3.35 -2.92 -3.39
N THR A 189 3.39 -3.64 -2.27
CA THR A 189 4.58 -3.66 -1.41
C THR A 189 5.09 -5.07 -1.14
N GLY A 190 6.31 -5.15 -0.61
CA GLY A 190 6.93 -6.37 -0.14
C GLY A 190 8.09 -6.83 -1.00
N GLY A 191 8.50 -8.09 -0.77
CA GLY A 191 9.60 -8.72 -1.51
C GLY A 191 10.98 -8.17 -1.14
N HIS A 192 11.98 -9.05 -1.19
CA HIS A 192 13.39 -8.69 -1.04
C HIS A 192 14.11 -8.72 -2.39
N GLU A 193 13.58 -9.45 -3.34
CA GLU A 193 14.08 -9.54 -4.71
C GLU A 193 13.30 -8.58 -5.62
N ARG A 194 13.99 -8.06 -6.61
CA ARG A 194 13.38 -7.16 -7.58
C ARG A 194 12.27 -7.88 -8.35
N PRO A 195 11.04 -7.38 -8.36
CA PRO A 195 9.93 -8.01 -9.04
C PRO A 195 9.93 -7.64 -10.53
N GLU A 196 10.87 -8.18 -11.30
CA GLU A 196 11.06 -7.86 -12.74
C GLU A 196 9.77 -8.06 -13.55
N TYR A 197 8.94 -9.05 -13.17
CA TYR A 197 7.67 -9.34 -13.83
C TYR A 197 6.65 -8.19 -13.73
N VAL A 198 6.72 -7.35 -12.71
CA VAL A 198 5.80 -6.21 -12.51
C VAL A 198 6.34 -4.91 -13.10
N THR A 199 7.66 -4.78 -13.27
CA THR A 199 8.29 -3.49 -13.62
C THR A 199 7.79 -2.90 -14.92
N ASP A 200 7.41 -3.73 -15.90
CA ASP A 200 6.88 -3.27 -17.19
C ASP A 200 5.43 -2.75 -17.12
N ARG A 201 4.74 -2.99 -16.01
CA ARG A 201 3.37 -2.51 -15.74
C ARG A 201 3.32 -1.40 -14.70
N ALA A 202 4.43 -1.16 -14.02
CA ALA A 202 4.50 -0.18 -12.96
C ALA A 202 4.87 1.20 -13.52
N ASP A 203 4.14 2.22 -13.07
CA ASP A 203 4.43 3.63 -13.38
C ASP A 203 5.49 4.20 -12.43
N LEU A 204 5.58 3.66 -11.21
CA LEU A 204 6.59 4.01 -10.22
C LEU A 204 7.16 2.75 -9.55
N VAL A 205 8.48 2.65 -9.52
CA VAL A 205 9.18 1.55 -8.83
C VAL A 205 10.22 2.14 -7.88
N SER A 206 10.07 1.85 -6.60
CA SER A 206 10.99 2.29 -5.54
C SER A 206 11.64 1.09 -4.84
N GLU A 207 12.96 1.15 -4.67
CA GLU A 207 13.71 0.18 -3.88
C GLU A 207 14.01 0.75 -2.49
N VAL A 208 13.64 0.01 -1.45
CA VAL A 208 13.94 0.34 -0.05
C VAL A 208 15.07 -0.56 0.43
N ARG A 209 16.27 -0.01 0.58
CA ARG A 209 17.48 -0.74 0.93
C ARG A 209 17.79 -0.71 2.41
N LYS A 210 18.29 -1.82 2.91
CA LYS A 210 18.83 -1.92 4.27
C LYS A 210 20.32 -1.54 4.26
N GLU A 211 20.65 -0.45 4.93
CA GLU A 211 22.05 -0.09 5.18
C GLU A 211 22.48 -0.54 6.58
N VAL A 212 21.68 -0.19 7.59
CA VAL A 212 21.87 -0.61 9.00
C VAL A 212 20.51 -1.00 9.56
N HIS A 213 20.44 -2.09 10.30
CA HIS A 213 19.19 -2.53 10.90
C HIS A 213 19.37 -2.90 12.37
N PRO A 214 18.47 -2.43 13.29
CA PRO A 214 18.59 -2.73 14.72
C PRO A 214 18.62 -4.23 15.04
N ILE A 215 17.96 -5.09 14.23
CA ILE A 215 17.96 -6.53 14.40
C ILE A 215 19.38 -7.13 14.24
N ASP A 216 20.23 -6.54 13.42
CA ASP A 216 21.60 -6.99 13.21
C ASP A 216 22.46 -6.76 14.49
N ALA A 217 22.01 -5.84 15.36
CA ALA A 217 22.53 -5.60 16.70
C ALA A 217 21.75 -6.31 17.81
N GLY A 218 20.82 -7.24 17.44
CA GLY A 218 20.02 -8.01 18.40
C GLY A 218 18.82 -7.24 19.01
N GLN A 219 18.49 -6.06 18.47
CA GLN A 219 17.36 -5.29 18.97
C GLN A 219 16.04 -5.82 18.38
N ALA A 220 15.11 -6.20 19.26
CA ALA A 220 13.77 -6.62 18.86
C ALA A 220 12.92 -5.45 18.32
N ALA A 221 11.82 -5.80 17.65
CA ALA A 221 10.83 -4.82 17.16
C ALA A 221 10.26 -3.98 18.32
N ARG A 222 10.09 -2.69 18.09
CA ARG A 222 9.67 -1.69 19.09
C ARG A 222 8.28 -1.17 18.77
N LYS A 223 7.48 -0.97 19.82
CA LYS A 223 6.17 -0.34 19.72
C LYS A 223 6.32 1.13 19.25
N GLY A 224 5.44 1.52 18.33
CA GLY A 224 5.40 2.87 17.77
C GLY A 224 6.40 3.10 16.62
N THR A 225 7.25 2.10 16.30
CA THR A 225 8.21 2.17 15.19
C THR A 225 8.06 0.98 14.23
N GLU A 226 8.02 -0.23 14.77
CA GLU A 226 7.86 -1.46 13.99
C GLU A 226 6.45 -2.06 14.08
N TYR A 227 5.65 -1.66 15.07
CA TYR A 227 4.24 -2.05 15.23
C TYR A 227 3.44 -1.06 16.07
#